data_9555fa3df301f2b3a145f39c36647ce3
#
_entry.id   9555fa3df301f2b3a145f39c36647ce3
#
_cell.length_a   1.000
_cell.length_b   1.000
_cell.length_c   1.000
_cell.angle_alpha   90.00
_cell.angle_beta   90.00
_cell.angle_gamma   90.00
#
_symmetry.space_group_name_H-M   'P 1'
#
loop_
_entity.id
_entity.type
_entity.pdbx_description
1 polymer ?
#
loop_
_entity_poly.entity_id
_entity_poly.type
_entity_poly.pdbx_seq_one_letter_code
_entity_poly.pdbx_strand_id
1 'polypeptide(L)'
;MLVPMNPKWNGQFSCFDLVARKADRTNDHSRTIVQVRDLEIGGGEFVVMAGPCAVESESQLMQTAEAVAAAGARILRGGAYKPRSSPYSFQGMGVEGLKLLSKAREATGLAIVTEVMSEEEVDVVAEYADIMQVGTRSMENYALLEALGQCCRPVLLKRGLTATLEEWLRSAQVIAMSGNPNVILCERGIRTFETATRNTLDIAAVPVLKTVSHLPVIVDPSHAAGVRSLVPVLARAAVVVGADGLIVEVHPNPDKAMSDGEQSLTFGEFRQMMEDLDPYLELQRPSRQLRPQLLVVGGAD
;
A
#
# COMPACT_ATOMS: atom_id res chain seq x y z
N MET A 1 -8.13 -11.65 20.69
CA MET A 1 -9.36 -12.45 20.60
C MET A 1 -9.64 -12.63 19.11
N LEU A 2 -9.50 -13.87 18.57
CA LEU A 2 -9.75 -14.15 17.16
C LEU A 2 -11.25 -14.04 16.91
N VAL A 3 -11.65 -13.15 16.03
CA VAL A 3 -13.02 -13.12 15.52
C VAL A 3 -13.21 -14.41 14.73
N PRO A 4 -14.17 -15.29 15.07
CA PRO A 4 -14.42 -16.50 14.30
C PRO A 4 -14.80 -16.11 12.88
N MET A 5 -14.21 -16.79 11.88
CA MET A 5 -14.56 -16.58 10.48
C MET A 5 -16.07 -16.68 10.28
N ASN A 6 -16.64 -15.70 9.62
CA ASN A 6 -18.06 -15.74 9.28
C ASN A 6 -18.30 -16.98 8.38
N PRO A 7 -19.22 -17.90 8.74
CA PRO A 7 -19.50 -19.09 7.95
C PRO A 7 -19.86 -18.82 6.48
N LYS A 8 -20.34 -17.61 6.18
CA LYS A 8 -20.62 -17.18 4.81
C LYS A 8 -19.37 -17.01 3.95
N TRP A 9 -18.17 -16.92 4.55
CA TRP A 9 -16.90 -16.75 3.82
C TRP A 9 -16.21 -18.08 3.53
N ASN A 10 -16.54 -19.16 4.21
CA ASN A 10 -15.89 -20.47 4.07
C ASN A 10 -15.98 -21.10 2.67
N GLY A 11 -16.90 -20.64 1.81
CA GLY A 11 -16.99 -21.11 0.43
C GLY A 11 -16.47 -20.13 -0.62
N GLN A 12 -16.35 -18.85 -0.28
CA GLN A 12 -16.05 -17.77 -1.20
C GLN A 12 -14.55 -17.62 -1.49
N PHE A 13 -13.70 -18.02 -0.53
CA PHE A 13 -12.24 -17.87 -0.60
C PHE A 13 -11.47 -19.20 -0.65
N SER A 14 -12.17 -20.32 -0.84
CA SER A 14 -11.58 -21.68 -0.79
C SER A 14 -10.63 -22.03 -1.94
N CYS A 15 -10.59 -21.20 -3.01
CA CYS A 15 -9.77 -21.46 -4.19
C CYS A 15 -8.42 -20.69 -4.20
N PHE A 16 -8.06 -19.97 -3.12
CA PHE A 16 -6.87 -19.09 -3.08
C PHE A 16 -5.75 -19.62 -2.19
N ASP A 17 -5.32 -20.87 -2.43
CA ASP A 17 -4.36 -21.58 -1.56
C ASP A 17 -3.02 -20.84 -1.33
N LEU A 18 -2.58 -19.98 -2.27
CA LEU A 18 -1.31 -19.26 -2.16
C LEU A 18 -1.42 -17.88 -1.51
N VAL A 19 -2.58 -17.28 -1.47
CA VAL A 19 -2.81 -15.94 -0.90
C VAL A 19 -3.85 -15.93 0.22
N ALA A 20 -4.61 -17.02 0.37
CA ALA A 20 -5.55 -17.21 1.46
C ALA A 20 -4.86 -17.80 2.69
N ARG A 21 -5.32 -17.40 3.86
CA ARG A 21 -4.95 -18.12 5.10
C ARG A 21 -5.54 -19.50 5.03
N LYS A 22 -4.68 -20.53 5.11
CA LYS A 22 -5.15 -21.88 5.39
C LYS A 22 -5.88 -21.85 6.73
N ALA A 23 -7.14 -22.26 6.69
CA ALA A 23 -7.95 -22.47 7.90
C ALA A 23 -7.44 -23.72 8.64
N ASP A 24 -6.14 -23.84 8.87
CA ASP A 24 -5.58 -24.93 9.62
C ASP A 24 -5.68 -24.63 11.12
N ARG A 25 -6.15 -25.61 11.87
CA ARG A 25 -6.48 -25.54 13.29
C ARG A 25 -5.25 -25.44 14.20
N THR A 26 -4.07 -25.36 13.62
CA THR A 26 -2.81 -25.14 14.33
C THR A 26 -2.50 -23.64 14.35
N ASN A 27 -2.16 -23.10 15.51
CA ASN A 27 -1.92 -21.69 15.84
C ASN A 27 -0.81 -20.98 15.03
N ASP A 28 -0.51 -21.40 13.82
CA ASP A 28 0.48 -20.76 12.97
C ASP A 28 -0.17 -19.69 12.09
N HIS A 29 -0.22 -18.47 12.64
CA HIS A 29 -0.63 -17.27 11.92
C HIS A 29 0.55 -16.73 11.12
N SER A 30 1.08 -17.50 10.17
CA SER A 30 2.13 -17.04 9.27
C SER A 30 1.61 -15.86 8.45
N ARG A 31 2.07 -14.66 8.79
CA ARG A 31 1.89 -13.47 7.97
C ARG A 31 2.99 -13.45 6.92
N THR A 32 2.67 -13.05 5.71
CA THR A 32 3.71 -12.70 4.73
C THR A 32 4.40 -11.43 5.17
N ILE A 33 5.70 -11.51 5.31
CA ILE A 33 6.57 -10.35 5.51
C ILE A 33 7.26 -10.09 4.17
N VAL A 34 6.96 -8.96 3.56
CA VAL A 34 7.59 -8.56 2.31
C VAL A 34 8.82 -7.73 2.62
N GLN A 35 9.99 -8.28 2.29
CA GLN A 35 11.26 -7.60 2.48
C GLN A 35 11.50 -6.57 1.37
N VAL A 36 11.75 -5.32 1.74
CA VAL A 36 12.09 -4.22 0.84
C VAL A 36 13.35 -3.54 1.37
N ARG A 37 14.52 -3.87 0.81
CA ARG A 37 15.82 -3.43 1.34
C ARG A 37 15.97 -3.84 2.81
N ASP A 38 16.03 -2.86 3.71
CA ASP A 38 16.11 -3.03 5.17
C ASP A 38 14.74 -2.98 5.87
N LEU A 39 13.64 -2.87 5.11
CA LEU A 39 12.28 -2.74 5.62
C LEU A 39 11.50 -4.04 5.54
N GLU A 40 10.60 -4.23 6.50
CA GLU A 40 9.65 -5.35 6.55
C GLU A 40 8.22 -4.85 6.50
N ILE A 41 7.53 -5.08 5.38
CA ILE A 41 6.11 -4.75 5.25
C ILE A 41 5.27 -5.96 5.66
N GLY A 42 4.43 -5.80 6.68
CA GLY A 42 3.69 -6.91 7.31
C GLY A 42 4.39 -7.51 8.53
N GLY A 43 5.63 -7.09 8.84
CA GLY A 43 6.43 -7.54 9.99
C GLY A 43 6.02 -6.92 11.35
N GLY A 44 5.03 -6.02 11.35
CA GLY A 44 4.55 -5.36 12.58
C GLY A 44 4.97 -3.89 12.70
N GLU A 45 5.90 -3.41 11.88
CA GLU A 45 6.18 -1.98 11.72
C GLU A 45 5.16 -1.37 10.74
N PHE A 46 4.65 -0.18 11.07
CA PHE A 46 3.75 0.56 10.18
C PHE A 46 4.56 1.38 9.19
N VAL A 47 4.46 1.06 7.89
CA VAL A 47 5.29 1.66 6.85
C VAL A 47 4.54 2.75 6.10
N VAL A 48 5.12 3.95 6.00
CA VAL A 48 4.54 5.05 5.21
C VAL A 48 5.34 5.27 3.93
N MET A 49 4.63 5.16 2.81
CA MET A 49 5.09 5.50 1.46
C MET A 49 4.58 6.90 1.13
N ALA A 50 5.45 7.85 0.82
CA ALA A 50 5.04 9.22 0.54
C ALA A 50 5.83 9.83 -0.61
N GLY A 51 5.21 10.76 -1.34
CA GLY A 51 5.86 11.45 -2.45
C GLY A 51 4.86 11.98 -3.47
N PRO A 52 5.32 12.56 -4.59
CA PRO A 52 4.43 13.21 -5.55
C PRO A 52 3.62 12.20 -6.35
N CYS A 53 2.45 12.60 -6.85
CA CYS A 53 1.67 11.81 -7.80
C CYS A 53 2.50 11.44 -9.04
N ALA A 54 3.20 12.44 -9.61
CA ALA A 54 4.09 12.29 -10.75
C ALA A 54 5.46 12.88 -10.44
N VAL A 55 6.51 12.31 -11.04
CA VAL A 55 7.82 12.96 -11.14
C VAL A 55 7.71 14.03 -12.22
N GLU A 56 7.86 15.30 -11.84
CA GLU A 56 7.65 16.45 -12.72
C GLU A 56 8.97 17.17 -13.08
N SER A 57 9.90 17.17 -12.14
CA SER A 57 11.25 17.71 -12.30
C SER A 57 12.17 17.18 -11.19
N GLU A 58 13.49 17.32 -11.40
CA GLU A 58 14.48 16.98 -10.38
C GLU A 58 14.26 17.79 -9.09
N SER A 59 14.05 19.10 -9.22
CA SER A 59 13.87 19.99 -8.06
C SER A 59 12.62 19.62 -7.25
N GLN A 60 11.48 19.36 -7.91
CA GLN A 60 10.24 18.93 -7.25
C GLN A 60 10.43 17.62 -6.50
N LEU A 61 11.05 16.61 -7.15
CA LEU A 61 11.25 15.30 -6.58
C LEU A 61 12.21 15.31 -5.39
N MET A 62 13.36 15.98 -5.52
CA MET A 62 14.38 16.04 -4.46
C MET A 62 13.84 16.74 -3.21
N GLN A 63 13.21 17.92 -3.36
CA GLN A 63 12.58 18.62 -2.23
C GLN A 63 11.53 17.75 -1.54
N THR A 64 10.73 17.01 -2.33
CA THR A 64 9.70 16.12 -1.77
C THR A 64 10.35 14.96 -1.03
N ALA A 65 11.35 14.30 -1.62
CA ALA A 65 12.02 13.16 -1.02
C ALA A 65 12.70 13.54 0.32
N GLU A 66 13.38 14.65 0.38
CA GLU A 66 14.00 15.17 1.61
C GLU A 66 12.93 15.47 2.69
N ALA A 67 11.85 16.16 2.31
CA ALA A 67 10.78 16.53 3.23
C ALA A 67 10.05 15.29 3.80
N VAL A 68 9.74 14.30 2.96
CA VAL A 68 9.03 13.11 3.44
C VAL A 68 9.94 12.18 4.25
N ALA A 69 11.22 12.07 3.90
CA ALA A 69 12.21 11.35 4.69
C ALA A 69 12.37 11.97 6.09
N ALA A 70 12.53 13.30 6.15
CA ALA A 70 12.65 14.02 7.42
C ALA A 70 11.41 13.90 8.32
N ALA A 71 10.22 13.67 7.72
CA ALA A 71 8.97 13.45 8.44
C ALA A 71 8.71 11.97 8.77
N GLY A 72 9.64 11.04 8.46
CA GLY A 72 9.56 9.64 8.86
C GLY A 72 8.96 8.69 7.81
N ALA A 73 8.73 9.12 6.57
CA ALA A 73 8.46 8.17 5.49
C ALA A 73 9.67 7.26 5.25
N ARG A 74 9.41 6.02 4.87
CA ARG A 74 10.46 5.02 4.60
C ARG A 74 10.56 4.67 3.11
N ILE A 75 9.55 4.99 2.32
CA ILE A 75 9.48 4.68 0.90
C ILE A 75 9.03 5.94 0.14
N LEU A 76 9.78 6.30 -0.90
CA LEU A 76 9.42 7.36 -1.83
C LEU A 76 8.49 6.79 -2.90
N ARG A 77 7.29 7.37 -3.02
CA ARG A 77 6.41 7.07 -4.14
C ARG A 77 6.49 8.19 -5.18
N GLY A 78 6.42 7.84 -6.44
CA GLY A 78 6.37 8.80 -7.54
C GLY A 78 6.14 8.08 -8.87
N GLY A 79 5.18 8.57 -9.68
CA GLY A 79 4.93 8.01 -10.99
C GLY A 79 5.91 8.54 -12.03
N ALA A 80 6.78 7.70 -12.58
CA ALA A 80 7.63 8.02 -13.73
C ALA A 80 6.83 7.98 -15.03
N TYR A 81 5.89 7.05 -15.11
CA TYR A 81 4.90 6.91 -16.19
C TYR A 81 3.51 7.26 -15.66
N LYS A 82 2.63 7.81 -16.49
CA LYS A 82 1.27 8.21 -16.08
C LYS A 82 0.23 7.72 -17.09
N PRO A 83 -0.69 6.84 -16.65
CA PRO A 83 -1.80 6.41 -17.50
C PRO A 83 -2.78 7.57 -17.68
N ARG A 84 -2.91 8.10 -18.91
CA ARG A 84 -3.81 9.22 -19.23
C ARG A 84 -4.77 8.82 -20.34
N SER A 85 -6.04 9.23 -20.19
CA SER A 85 -7.03 9.08 -21.25
C SER A 85 -6.87 10.14 -22.35
N SER A 86 -6.22 11.26 -22.07
CA SER A 86 -5.93 12.32 -23.04
C SER A 86 -4.45 12.37 -23.39
N PRO A 87 -4.08 12.34 -24.67
CA PRO A 87 -2.70 12.46 -25.12
C PRO A 87 -2.09 13.84 -24.84
N TYR A 88 -2.91 14.84 -24.53
CA TYR A 88 -2.47 16.21 -24.21
C TYR A 88 -2.11 16.38 -22.72
N SER A 89 -2.45 15.42 -21.87
CA SER A 89 -2.08 15.44 -20.46
C SER A 89 -0.63 15.01 -20.27
N PHE A 90 -0.03 15.43 -19.16
CA PHE A 90 1.33 15.02 -18.80
C PHE A 90 1.44 13.50 -18.70
N GLN A 91 2.28 12.89 -19.53
CA GLN A 91 2.44 11.42 -19.64
C GLN A 91 3.47 10.84 -18.65
N GLY A 92 4.15 11.69 -17.88
CA GLY A 92 5.31 11.33 -17.06
C GLY A 92 6.63 11.60 -17.78
N MET A 93 7.72 11.40 -17.06
CA MET A 93 9.10 11.58 -17.57
C MET A 93 9.72 10.28 -18.09
N GLY A 94 9.01 9.15 -17.99
CA GLY A 94 9.53 7.85 -18.43
C GLY A 94 10.83 7.47 -17.72
N VAL A 95 11.79 6.95 -18.48
CA VAL A 95 13.12 6.52 -17.97
C VAL A 95 13.85 7.65 -17.23
N GLU A 96 13.74 8.89 -17.69
CA GLU A 96 14.37 10.02 -16.97
C GLU A 96 13.75 10.20 -15.58
N GLY A 97 12.45 10.01 -15.43
CA GLY A 97 11.79 9.99 -14.13
C GLY A 97 12.28 8.85 -13.21
N LEU A 98 12.58 7.67 -13.78
CA LEU A 98 13.17 6.55 -13.05
C LEU A 98 14.58 6.87 -12.55
N LYS A 99 15.40 7.50 -13.38
CA LYS A 99 16.76 7.97 -12.99
C LYS A 99 16.70 9.00 -11.87
N LEU A 100 15.74 9.93 -11.91
CA LEU A 100 15.55 10.92 -10.86
C LEU A 100 15.09 10.25 -9.54
N LEU A 101 14.22 9.24 -9.59
CA LEU A 101 13.86 8.45 -8.41
C LEU A 101 15.10 7.75 -7.81
N SER A 102 15.94 7.14 -8.64
CA SER A 102 17.20 6.53 -8.16
C SER A 102 18.12 7.55 -7.50
N LYS A 103 18.26 8.73 -8.08
CA LYS A 103 19.04 9.83 -7.49
C LYS A 103 18.48 10.27 -6.13
N ALA A 104 17.14 10.37 -6.02
CA ALA A 104 16.48 10.69 -4.75
C ALA A 104 16.72 9.60 -3.69
N ARG A 105 16.69 8.32 -4.08
CA ARG A 105 17.04 7.18 -3.21
C ARG A 105 18.46 7.29 -2.68
N GLU A 106 19.43 7.60 -3.54
CA GLU A 106 20.85 7.74 -3.14
C GLU A 106 21.04 8.88 -2.13
N ALA A 107 20.31 9.98 -2.30
CA ALA A 107 20.41 11.15 -1.44
C ALA A 107 19.71 10.97 -0.07
N THR A 108 18.59 10.22 -0.03
CA THR A 108 17.72 10.15 1.16
C THR A 108 17.71 8.79 1.85
N GLY A 109 18.16 7.73 1.18
CA GLY A 109 18.06 6.35 1.67
C GLY A 109 16.65 5.73 1.53
N LEU A 110 15.63 6.47 1.07
CA LEU A 110 14.27 5.95 0.87
C LEU A 110 14.26 4.84 -0.18
N ALA A 111 13.52 3.75 0.08
CA ALA A 111 13.18 2.80 -0.97
C ALA A 111 12.24 3.46 -2.00
N ILE A 112 12.12 2.89 -3.20
CA ILE A 112 11.31 3.45 -4.29
C ILE A 112 10.13 2.53 -4.60
N VAL A 113 8.93 3.11 -4.67
CA VAL A 113 7.76 2.50 -5.31
C VAL A 113 7.31 3.36 -6.49
N THR A 114 7.20 2.75 -7.68
CA THR A 114 6.71 3.44 -8.88
C THR A 114 5.81 2.51 -9.71
N GLU A 115 4.89 3.11 -10.47
CA GLU A 115 3.92 2.37 -11.27
C GLU A 115 4.56 1.84 -12.55
N VAL A 116 4.26 0.58 -12.86
CA VAL A 116 4.53 -0.08 -14.14
C VAL A 116 3.21 -0.27 -14.87
N MET A 117 3.15 0.05 -16.16
CA MET A 117 1.90 0.14 -16.90
C MET A 117 1.72 -0.99 -17.92
N SER A 118 2.82 -1.56 -18.42
CA SER A 118 2.80 -2.65 -19.39
C SER A 118 3.88 -3.68 -19.07
N GLU A 119 3.77 -4.86 -19.70
CA GLU A 119 4.73 -5.94 -19.56
C GLU A 119 6.12 -5.57 -20.11
N GLU A 120 6.16 -4.77 -21.18
CA GLU A 120 7.42 -4.32 -21.80
C GLU A 120 8.21 -3.37 -20.88
N GLU A 121 7.55 -2.72 -19.93
CA GLU A 121 8.19 -1.80 -18.99
C GLU A 121 8.74 -2.51 -17.74
N VAL A 122 8.38 -3.78 -17.48
CA VAL A 122 8.73 -4.47 -16.23
C VAL A 122 10.23 -4.48 -16.00
N ASP A 123 11.02 -4.86 -16.99
CA ASP A 123 12.47 -4.98 -16.83
C ASP A 123 13.12 -3.61 -16.55
N VAL A 124 12.77 -2.60 -17.33
CA VAL A 124 13.37 -1.26 -17.16
C VAL A 124 12.94 -0.62 -15.83
N VAL A 125 11.71 -0.80 -15.39
CA VAL A 125 11.26 -0.26 -14.10
C VAL A 125 11.93 -1.02 -12.95
N ALA A 126 12.12 -2.34 -13.06
CA ALA A 126 12.77 -3.17 -12.05
C ALA A 126 14.24 -2.82 -11.78
N GLU A 127 14.94 -2.19 -12.74
CA GLU A 127 16.30 -1.68 -12.54
C GLU A 127 16.35 -0.54 -11.51
N TYR A 128 15.29 0.26 -11.43
CA TYR A 128 15.25 1.48 -10.61
C TYR A 128 14.36 1.34 -9.37
N ALA A 129 13.26 0.58 -9.44
CA ALA A 129 12.29 0.45 -8.37
C ALA A 129 12.66 -0.66 -7.38
N ASP A 130 12.34 -0.45 -6.09
CA ASP A 130 12.40 -1.48 -5.06
C ASP A 130 11.05 -2.21 -4.92
N ILE A 131 9.95 -1.54 -5.29
CA ILE A 131 8.58 -2.08 -5.34
C ILE A 131 7.94 -1.67 -6.67
N MET A 132 7.34 -2.64 -7.36
CA MET A 132 6.58 -2.43 -8.61
C MET A 132 5.12 -2.18 -8.28
N GLN A 133 4.58 -0.99 -8.58
CA GLN A 133 3.17 -0.72 -8.36
C GLN A 133 2.33 -1.10 -9.58
N VAL A 134 1.29 -1.91 -9.36
CA VAL A 134 0.21 -2.12 -10.33
C VAL A 134 -0.91 -1.12 -10.03
N GLY A 135 -1.19 -0.24 -10.97
CA GLY A 135 -2.25 0.74 -10.86
C GLY A 135 -3.64 0.10 -10.89
N THR A 136 -4.61 0.82 -10.33
CA THR A 136 -6.02 0.37 -10.25
C THR A 136 -6.62 -0.10 -11.58
N ARG A 137 -6.25 0.57 -12.69
CA ARG A 137 -6.74 0.23 -14.04
C ARG A 137 -6.12 -1.04 -14.60
N SER A 138 -4.97 -1.43 -14.08
CA SER A 138 -4.19 -2.60 -14.53
C SER A 138 -4.33 -3.80 -13.59
N MET A 139 -5.22 -3.74 -12.57
CA MET A 139 -5.41 -4.84 -11.62
C MET A 139 -5.75 -6.17 -12.30
N GLU A 140 -6.46 -6.13 -13.43
CA GLU A 140 -6.89 -7.29 -14.20
C GLU A 140 -6.13 -7.44 -15.53
N ASN A 141 -5.00 -6.73 -15.69
CA ASN A 141 -4.10 -6.95 -16.82
C ASN A 141 -3.24 -8.19 -16.53
N TYR A 142 -3.77 -9.37 -16.85
CA TYR A 142 -3.13 -10.66 -16.53
C TYR A 142 -1.76 -10.81 -17.16
N ALA A 143 -1.52 -10.30 -18.37
CA ALA A 143 -0.20 -10.34 -19.01
C ALA A 143 0.84 -9.57 -18.16
N LEU A 144 0.50 -8.38 -17.69
CA LEU A 144 1.33 -7.61 -16.78
C LEU A 144 1.53 -8.34 -15.43
N LEU A 145 0.46 -8.94 -14.86
CA LEU A 145 0.55 -9.65 -13.59
C LEU A 145 1.47 -10.88 -13.70
N GLU A 146 1.41 -11.62 -14.80
CA GLU A 146 2.28 -12.77 -15.07
C GLU A 146 3.74 -12.33 -15.25
N ALA A 147 4.00 -11.25 -15.99
CA ALA A 147 5.35 -10.68 -16.12
C ALA A 147 5.93 -10.24 -14.76
N LEU A 148 5.12 -9.58 -13.92
CA LEU A 148 5.51 -9.21 -12.56
C LEU A 148 5.72 -10.43 -11.65
N GLY A 149 5.01 -11.52 -11.90
CA GLY A 149 5.23 -12.79 -11.23
C GLY A 149 6.59 -13.40 -11.53
N GLN A 150 7.19 -13.10 -12.66
CA GLN A 150 8.55 -13.53 -13.05
C GLN A 150 9.63 -12.55 -12.58
N CYS A 151 9.25 -11.36 -12.13
CA CYS A 151 10.14 -10.34 -11.61
C CYS A 151 10.47 -10.60 -10.13
N CYS A 152 11.73 -10.33 -9.71
CA CYS A 152 12.17 -10.51 -8.32
C CYS A 152 11.75 -9.36 -7.38
N ARG A 153 11.13 -8.29 -7.90
CA ARG A 153 10.74 -7.15 -7.09
C ARG A 153 9.36 -7.37 -6.44
N PRO A 154 9.17 -6.97 -5.17
CA PRO A 154 7.84 -6.92 -4.55
C PRO A 154 6.83 -6.14 -5.39
N VAL A 155 5.57 -6.56 -5.33
CA VAL A 155 4.47 -5.94 -6.09
C VAL A 155 3.46 -5.30 -5.16
N LEU A 156 3.22 -4.00 -5.31
CA LEU A 156 2.13 -3.26 -4.69
C LEU A 156 0.92 -3.29 -5.63
N LEU A 157 -0.07 -4.12 -5.31
CA LEU A 157 -1.27 -4.31 -6.13
C LEU A 157 -2.42 -3.43 -5.63
N LYS A 158 -2.75 -2.36 -6.35
CA LYS A 158 -3.90 -1.50 -6.04
C LYS A 158 -5.21 -2.15 -6.46
N ARG A 159 -6.22 -2.06 -5.59
CA ARG A 159 -7.57 -2.56 -5.84
C ARG A 159 -8.22 -1.85 -7.03
N GLY A 160 -8.92 -2.58 -7.88
CA GLY A 160 -9.77 -2.07 -8.95
C GLY A 160 -10.96 -1.28 -8.40
N LEU A 161 -11.44 -0.28 -9.16
CA LEU A 161 -12.50 0.63 -8.70
C LEU A 161 -13.83 -0.07 -8.40
N THR A 162 -14.10 -1.18 -9.06
CA THR A 162 -15.33 -1.97 -8.90
C THR A 162 -15.05 -3.41 -8.47
N ALA A 163 -13.77 -3.69 -8.13
CA ALA A 163 -13.34 -5.04 -7.80
C ALA A 163 -13.82 -5.45 -6.40
N THR A 164 -14.38 -6.64 -6.32
CA THR A 164 -14.60 -7.34 -5.05
C THR A 164 -13.27 -7.72 -4.40
N LEU A 165 -13.28 -8.06 -3.12
CA LEU A 165 -12.08 -8.57 -2.45
C LEU A 165 -11.60 -9.90 -3.07
N GLU A 166 -12.54 -10.72 -3.55
CA GLU A 166 -12.25 -11.98 -4.23
C GLU A 166 -11.50 -11.75 -5.55
N GLU A 167 -11.97 -10.86 -6.41
CA GLU A 167 -11.30 -10.52 -7.67
C GLU A 167 -9.92 -9.95 -7.44
N TRP A 168 -9.76 -9.11 -6.42
CA TRP A 168 -8.48 -8.54 -6.04
C TRP A 168 -7.48 -9.60 -5.54
N LEU A 169 -7.92 -10.53 -4.68
CA LEU A 169 -7.12 -11.67 -4.23
C LEU A 169 -6.77 -12.61 -5.39
N ARG A 170 -7.67 -12.78 -6.37
CA ARG A 170 -7.40 -13.56 -7.58
C ARG A 170 -6.26 -12.95 -8.39
N SER A 171 -6.25 -11.64 -8.57
CA SER A 171 -5.15 -10.93 -9.21
C SER A 171 -3.81 -11.09 -8.45
N ALA A 172 -3.84 -11.01 -7.12
CA ALA A 172 -2.67 -11.29 -6.30
C ALA A 172 -2.18 -12.74 -6.44
N GLN A 173 -3.10 -13.69 -6.56
CA GLN A 173 -2.78 -15.10 -6.77
C GLN A 173 -2.10 -15.35 -8.11
N VAL A 174 -2.49 -14.65 -9.19
CA VAL A 174 -1.81 -14.77 -10.50
C VAL A 174 -0.33 -14.38 -10.36
N ILE A 175 -0.01 -13.28 -9.70
CA ILE A 175 1.38 -12.87 -9.46
C ILE A 175 2.14 -13.95 -8.67
N ALA A 176 1.53 -14.44 -7.57
CA ALA A 176 2.16 -15.46 -6.74
C ALA A 176 2.38 -16.80 -7.46
N MET A 177 1.42 -17.24 -8.27
CA MET A 177 1.52 -18.48 -9.08
C MET A 177 2.56 -18.37 -10.19
N SER A 178 2.78 -17.16 -10.71
CA SER A 178 3.82 -16.90 -11.71
C SER A 178 5.23 -16.84 -11.12
N GLY A 179 5.38 -16.96 -9.77
CA GLY A 179 6.67 -17.13 -9.08
C GLY A 179 7.02 -16.06 -8.06
N ASN A 180 6.23 -14.97 -7.92
CA ASN A 180 6.52 -13.88 -7.00
C ASN A 180 5.49 -13.82 -5.85
N PRO A 181 5.76 -14.40 -4.68
CA PRO A 181 4.85 -14.36 -3.53
C PRO A 181 4.86 -13.02 -2.78
N ASN A 182 5.75 -12.09 -3.14
CA ASN A 182 5.95 -10.81 -2.44
C ASN A 182 4.92 -9.77 -2.90
N VAL A 183 3.65 -10.02 -2.60
CA VAL A 183 2.55 -9.13 -2.97
C VAL A 183 2.07 -8.34 -1.75
N ILE A 184 1.89 -7.03 -1.93
CA ILE A 184 1.32 -6.09 -0.96
C ILE A 184 -0.01 -5.60 -1.54
N LEU A 185 -1.08 -5.76 -0.80
CA LEU A 185 -2.40 -5.26 -1.18
C LEU A 185 -2.53 -3.78 -0.83
N CYS A 186 -3.14 -2.96 -1.72
CA CYS A 186 -3.36 -1.55 -1.47
C CYS A 186 -4.83 -1.17 -1.71
N GLU A 187 -5.58 -0.97 -0.62
CA GLU A 187 -6.92 -0.39 -0.67
C GLU A 187 -6.83 1.10 -0.99
N ARG A 188 -7.62 1.58 -1.97
CA ARG A 188 -7.54 2.96 -2.47
C ARG A 188 -8.91 3.61 -2.77
N GLY A 189 -9.95 3.02 -2.25
CA GLY A 189 -11.33 3.41 -2.51
C GLY A 189 -11.91 2.72 -3.74
N ILE A 190 -13.20 2.46 -3.67
CA ILE A 190 -14.01 1.86 -4.71
C ILE A 190 -15.05 2.85 -5.22
N ARG A 191 -15.53 2.63 -6.44
CA ARG A 191 -16.63 3.40 -7.01
C ARG A 191 -17.94 2.92 -6.40
N THR A 192 -18.68 3.86 -5.83
CA THR A 192 -20.03 3.64 -5.32
C THR A 192 -20.99 4.68 -5.90
N PHE A 193 -22.21 4.72 -5.40
CA PHE A 193 -23.17 5.76 -5.74
C PHE A 193 -22.85 7.12 -5.09
N GLU A 194 -21.98 7.14 -4.04
CA GLU A 194 -21.58 8.37 -3.35
C GLU A 194 -20.58 9.18 -4.17
N THR A 195 -20.78 10.49 -4.21
CA THR A 195 -19.98 11.42 -5.02
C THR A 195 -19.30 12.54 -4.22
N ALA A 196 -19.48 12.56 -2.88
CA ALA A 196 -18.87 13.57 -2.02
C ALA A 196 -17.35 13.43 -1.92
N THR A 197 -16.82 12.25 -2.19
CA THR A 197 -15.40 11.96 -2.34
C THR A 197 -15.12 11.34 -3.70
N ARG A 198 -13.87 11.38 -4.14
CA ARG A 198 -13.46 10.78 -5.42
C ARG A 198 -13.82 9.30 -5.52
N ASN A 199 -13.63 8.57 -4.44
CA ASN A 199 -14.03 7.17 -4.26
C ASN A 199 -14.41 6.94 -2.80
N THR A 200 -15.18 5.91 -2.53
CA THR A 200 -15.51 5.49 -1.18
C THR A 200 -14.38 4.61 -0.64
N LEU A 201 -13.67 5.04 0.41
CA LEU A 201 -12.69 4.20 1.08
C LEU A 201 -13.39 3.02 1.75
N ASP A 202 -13.14 1.81 1.27
CA ASP A 202 -13.62 0.59 1.90
C ASP A 202 -12.70 0.19 3.05
N ILE A 203 -12.84 0.90 4.15
CA ILE A 203 -12.00 0.69 5.33
C ILE A 203 -12.22 -0.70 5.94
N ALA A 204 -13.40 -1.30 5.75
CA ALA A 204 -13.74 -2.65 6.20
C ALA A 204 -12.96 -3.73 5.45
N ALA A 205 -12.46 -3.43 4.25
CA ALA A 205 -11.63 -4.36 3.48
C ALA A 205 -10.38 -4.78 4.27
N VAL A 206 -9.78 -3.88 5.06
CA VAL A 206 -8.54 -4.16 5.81
C VAL A 206 -8.74 -5.31 6.81
N PRO A 207 -9.66 -5.23 7.80
CA PRO A 207 -9.85 -6.33 8.76
C PRO A 207 -10.38 -7.61 8.10
N VAL A 208 -11.17 -7.50 7.02
CA VAL A 208 -11.60 -8.69 6.25
C VAL A 208 -10.41 -9.40 5.63
N LEU A 209 -9.54 -8.66 4.91
CA LEU A 209 -8.34 -9.24 4.29
C LEU A 209 -7.38 -9.82 5.33
N LYS A 210 -7.22 -9.17 6.48
CA LYS A 210 -6.42 -9.71 7.60
C LYS A 210 -6.97 -11.02 8.16
N THR A 211 -8.25 -11.33 7.92
CA THR A 211 -8.88 -12.59 8.33
C THR A 211 -8.72 -13.68 7.27
N VAL A 212 -8.85 -13.32 5.98
CA VAL A 212 -8.93 -14.30 4.87
C VAL A 212 -7.62 -14.45 4.09
N SER A 213 -6.65 -13.54 4.28
CA SER A 213 -5.37 -13.55 3.58
C SER A 213 -4.20 -13.34 4.56
N HIS A 214 -3.03 -13.83 4.19
CA HIS A 214 -1.78 -13.60 4.92
C HIS A 214 -0.97 -12.43 4.36
N LEU A 215 -1.40 -11.83 3.24
CA LEU A 215 -0.70 -10.73 2.59
C LEU A 215 -0.79 -9.43 3.40
N PRO A 216 0.25 -8.59 3.40
CA PRO A 216 0.19 -7.26 3.99
C PRO A 216 -0.78 -6.36 3.24
N VAL A 217 -1.46 -5.48 3.98
CA VAL A 217 -2.46 -4.55 3.45
C VAL A 217 -2.09 -3.13 3.82
N ILE A 218 -1.91 -2.27 2.85
CA ILE A 218 -1.76 -0.82 3.04
C ILE A 218 -2.96 -0.07 2.48
N VAL A 219 -3.11 1.20 2.87
CA VAL A 219 -4.23 2.06 2.48
C VAL A 219 -3.71 3.31 1.78
N ASP A 220 -4.40 3.71 0.72
CA ASP A 220 -4.18 4.94 -0.04
C ASP A 220 -5.35 5.92 0.21
N PRO A 221 -5.26 6.75 1.26
CA PRO A 221 -6.31 7.71 1.57
C PRO A 221 -6.38 8.86 0.56
N SER A 222 -5.26 9.19 -0.11
CA SER A 222 -5.21 10.27 -1.10
C SER A 222 -6.12 9.98 -2.30
N HIS A 223 -5.98 8.80 -2.92
CA HIS A 223 -6.80 8.42 -4.06
C HIS A 223 -8.22 8.02 -3.68
N ALA A 224 -8.46 7.61 -2.42
CA ALA A 224 -9.81 7.36 -1.94
C ALA A 224 -10.57 8.68 -1.77
N ALA A 225 -10.04 9.61 -0.98
CA ALA A 225 -10.69 10.89 -0.70
C ALA A 225 -10.79 11.80 -1.93
N GLY A 226 -9.68 11.98 -2.67
CA GLY A 226 -9.56 13.00 -3.69
C GLY A 226 -9.55 14.43 -3.14
N VAL A 227 -9.57 14.59 -1.81
CA VAL A 227 -9.63 15.86 -1.09
C VAL A 227 -8.57 15.86 0.00
N ARG A 228 -7.64 16.81 -0.06
CA ARG A 228 -6.48 16.96 0.82
C ARG A 228 -6.82 16.90 2.31
N SER A 229 -7.83 17.67 2.73
CA SER A 229 -8.22 17.78 4.15
C SER A 229 -8.74 16.48 4.77
N LEU A 230 -9.19 15.51 3.96
CA LEU A 230 -9.68 14.22 4.43
C LEU A 230 -8.56 13.17 4.59
N VAL A 231 -7.41 13.38 3.94
CA VAL A 231 -6.31 12.39 3.96
C VAL A 231 -5.83 12.06 5.37
N PRO A 232 -5.55 13.05 6.27
CA PRO A 232 -5.08 12.73 7.62
C PRO A 232 -6.11 11.98 8.48
N VAL A 233 -7.40 12.26 8.30
CA VAL A 233 -8.49 11.57 9.03
C VAL A 233 -8.57 10.11 8.60
N LEU A 234 -8.54 9.85 7.29
CA LEU A 234 -8.57 8.49 6.74
C LEU A 234 -7.28 7.72 7.03
N ALA A 235 -6.13 8.40 7.12
CA ALA A 235 -4.88 7.81 7.55
C ALA A 235 -4.96 7.25 8.99
N ARG A 236 -5.53 8.02 9.93
CA ARG A 236 -5.78 7.55 11.31
C ARG A 236 -6.72 6.34 11.33
N ALA A 237 -7.81 6.39 10.54
CA ALA A 237 -8.72 5.25 10.44
C ALA A 237 -8.02 3.98 9.93
N ALA A 238 -7.12 4.11 8.95
CA ALA A 238 -6.35 2.99 8.42
C ALA A 238 -5.44 2.36 9.48
N VAL A 239 -4.80 3.18 10.33
CA VAL A 239 -4.04 2.66 11.49
C VAL A 239 -4.96 1.87 12.40
N VAL A 240 -6.08 2.45 12.83
CA VAL A 240 -7.00 1.83 13.82
C VAL A 240 -7.54 0.47 13.35
N VAL A 241 -7.83 0.30 12.07
CA VAL A 241 -8.33 -0.99 11.53
C VAL A 241 -7.24 -2.02 11.27
N GLY A 242 -5.97 -1.70 11.52
CA GLY A 242 -4.86 -2.64 11.45
C GLY A 242 -4.18 -2.74 10.09
N ALA A 243 -4.19 -1.68 9.28
CA ALA A 243 -3.36 -1.63 8.08
C ALA A 243 -1.87 -1.78 8.42
N ASP A 244 -1.06 -2.32 7.50
CA ASP A 244 0.40 -2.44 7.66
C ASP A 244 1.13 -1.16 7.22
N GLY A 245 0.42 -0.20 6.64
CA GLY A 245 1.00 1.06 6.21
C GLY A 245 0.07 1.93 5.37
N LEU A 246 0.63 3.01 4.88
CA LEU A 246 -0.04 4.00 4.03
C LEU A 246 0.76 4.29 2.77
N ILE A 247 0.06 4.70 1.72
CA ILE A 247 0.66 5.41 0.59
C ILE A 247 -0.07 6.73 0.38
N VAL A 248 0.65 7.86 0.45
CA VAL A 248 0.06 9.21 0.41
C VAL A 248 0.77 10.09 -0.62
N GLU A 249 0.01 11.02 -1.19
CA GLU A 249 0.52 12.01 -2.12
C GLU A 249 0.95 13.28 -1.39
N VAL A 250 2.18 13.71 -1.68
CA VAL A 250 2.82 14.90 -1.09
C VAL A 250 3.48 15.71 -2.20
N HIS A 251 3.25 17.02 -2.21
CA HIS A 251 3.80 17.89 -3.23
C HIS A 251 4.27 19.24 -2.63
N PRO A 252 5.38 19.83 -3.10
CA PRO A 252 5.89 21.12 -2.56
C PRO A 252 4.89 22.26 -2.76
N ASN A 253 4.14 22.23 -3.84
CA ASN A 253 3.08 23.18 -4.16
C ASN A 253 1.92 22.47 -4.86
N PRO A 254 0.98 21.87 -4.11
CA PRO A 254 -0.10 21.10 -4.67
C PRO A 254 -0.95 21.81 -5.72
N ASP A 255 -1.12 23.13 -5.59
CA ASP A 255 -1.92 23.92 -6.51
C ASP A 255 -1.27 24.08 -7.90
N LYS A 256 0.04 23.76 -8.00
CA LYS A 256 0.80 23.76 -9.26
C LYS A 256 1.15 22.35 -9.75
N ALA A 257 0.69 21.31 -9.06
CA ALA A 257 0.97 19.95 -9.45
C ALA A 257 0.41 19.63 -10.85
N MET A 258 1.18 18.94 -11.68
CA MET A 258 0.75 18.48 -13.01
C MET A 258 -0.27 17.35 -12.93
N SER A 259 -0.41 16.72 -11.75
CA SER A 259 -1.32 15.60 -11.49
C SER A 259 -1.77 15.57 -10.04
N ASP A 260 -3.08 15.37 -9.82
CA ASP A 260 -3.72 15.07 -8.52
C ASP A 260 -3.36 16.03 -7.37
N GLY A 261 -3.22 17.33 -7.67
CA GLY A 261 -2.89 18.36 -6.68
C GLY A 261 -3.93 18.52 -5.58
N GLU A 262 -5.22 18.32 -5.90
CA GLU A 262 -6.34 18.50 -4.97
C GLU A 262 -6.28 17.58 -3.74
N GLN A 263 -5.67 16.42 -3.89
CA GLN A 263 -5.53 15.40 -2.85
C GLN A 263 -4.11 15.32 -2.25
N SER A 264 -3.13 16.02 -2.84
CA SER A 264 -1.75 16.02 -2.38
C SER A 264 -1.58 16.89 -1.14
N LEU A 265 -0.92 16.36 -0.10
CA LEU A 265 -0.54 17.12 1.08
C LEU A 265 0.62 18.07 0.79
N THR A 266 0.65 19.21 1.46
CA THR A 266 1.87 20.01 1.58
C THR A 266 2.87 19.33 2.54
N PHE A 267 4.13 19.77 2.54
CA PHE A 267 5.14 19.23 3.48
C PHE A 267 4.76 19.42 4.95
N GLY A 268 4.12 20.57 5.27
CA GLY A 268 3.65 20.85 6.64
C GLY A 268 2.49 19.93 7.05
N GLU A 269 1.50 19.75 6.17
CA GLU A 269 0.37 18.86 6.44
C GLU A 269 0.80 17.39 6.55
N PHE A 270 1.78 16.96 5.73
CA PHE A 270 2.32 15.61 5.82
C PHE A 270 3.05 15.38 7.16
N ARG A 271 3.90 16.31 7.59
CA ARG A 271 4.58 16.23 8.89
C ARG A 271 3.57 16.15 10.02
N GLN A 272 2.59 17.03 10.04
CA GLN A 272 1.53 17.02 11.06
C GLN A 272 0.75 15.70 11.06
N MET A 273 0.41 15.17 9.87
CA MET A 273 -0.23 13.86 9.76
C MET A 273 0.61 12.76 10.40
N MET A 274 1.92 12.73 10.13
CA MET A 274 2.81 11.73 10.72
C MET A 274 2.85 11.81 12.25
N GLU A 275 2.97 13.01 12.81
CA GLU A 275 2.90 13.25 14.26
C GLU A 275 1.55 12.82 14.85
N ASP A 276 0.45 13.11 14.15
CA ASP A 276 -0.91 12.73 14.57
C ASP A 276 -1.17 11.21 14.55
N LEU A 277 -0.35 10.42 13.82
CA LEU A 277 -0.47 8.96 13.79
C LEU A 277 0.14 8.27 15.03
N ASP A 278 1.13 8.87 15.66
CA ASP A 278 1.89 8.25 16.76
C ASP A 278 1.01 7.68 17.89
N PRO A 279 0.01 8.40 18.43
CA PRO A 279 -0.84 7.86 19.49
C PRO A 279 -1.62 6.61 19.08
N TYR A 280 -2.04 6.55 17.81
CA TYR A 280 -2.80 5.39 17.28
C TYR A 280 -1.88 4.20 17.03
N LEU A 281 -0.65 4.44 16.58
CA LEU A 281 0.38 3.40 16.41
C LEU A 281 0.78 2.79 17.75
N GLU A 282 0.89 3.60 18.81
CA GLU A 282 1.16 3.11 20.17
C GLU A 282 0.05 2.19 20.69
N LEU A 283 -1.22 2.51 20.43
CA LEU A 283 -2.36 1.67 20.80
C LEU A 283 -2.37 0.32 20.06
N GLN A 284 -1.82 0.25 18.86
CA GLN A 284 -1.73 -0.98 18.08
C GLN A 284 -0.56 -1.89 18.50
N ARG A 285 0.47 -1.35 19.15
CA ARG A 285 1.56 -2.17 19.66
C ARG A 285 0.97 -3.18 20.65
N PRO A 286 1.18 -4.50 20.46
CA PRO A 286 0.70 -5.47 21.41
C PRO A 286 1.26 -5.06 22.77
N SER A 287 0.35 -4.83 23.74
CA SER A 287 0.73 -4.50 25.10
C SER A 287 1.70 -5.58 25.57
N ARG A 288 2.99 -5.25 25.68
CA ARG A 288 3.96 -6.06 26.41
C ARG A 288 3.41 -6.15 27.83
N GLN A 289 2.90 -7.32 28.22
CA GLN A 289 2.38 -7.66 29.55
C GLN A 289 0.86 -7.53 29.71
N LEU A 290 0.16 -8.55 29.29
CA LEU A 290 -0.83 -9.24 30.11
C LEU A 290 -0.74 -10.72 29.73
N ARG A 291 0.32 -11.40 30.16
CA ARG A 291 0.21 -12.84 30.40
C ARG A 291 -0.81 -12.96 31.51
N PRO A 292 -1.97 -13.63 31.33
CA PRO A 292 -2.79 -14.00 32.48
C PRO A 292 -1.88 -14.88 33.33
N GLN A 293 -1.56 -14.45 34.54
CA GLN A 293 -1.11 -15.36 35.56
C GLN A 293 -2.23 -16.37 35.73
N LEU A 294 -2.01 -17.58 35.26
CA LEU A 294 -2.81 -18.73 35.68
C LEU A 294 -2.70 -18.77 37.22
N LEU A 295 -3.74 -18.28 37.89
CA LEU A 295 -4.01 -18.61 39.28
C LEU A 295 -4.20 -20.13 39.30
N VAL A 296 -3.12 -20.84 39.66
CA VAL A 296 -3.21 -22.21 40.10
C VAL A 296 -3.96 -22.13 41.45
N VAL A 297 -5.26 -22.33 41.41
CA VAL A 297 -6.03 -22.60 42.60
C VAL A 297 -5.58 -23.98 43.05
N GLY A 298 -4.73 -24.01 44.07
CA GLY A 298 -4.31 -25.23 44.73
C GLY A 298 -5.55 -25.96 45.27
N GLY A 299 -5.77 -27.17 44.78
CA GLY A 299 -6.68 -28.10 45.43
C GLY A 299 -6.09 -28.47 46.76
N ALA A 300 -6.80 -28.19 47.81
CA ALA A 300 -6.57 -28.82 49.12
C ALA A 300 -7.52 -30.02 49.23
N ASP A 301 -6.88 -31.16 49.53
CA ASP A 301 -7.38 -32.40 50.13
C ASP A 301 -8.74 -32.97 49.68
#